data_829dca80a4dac3022b0da5ebc9f7fadf
#
_entry.id   829dca80a4dac3022b0da5ebc9f7fadf
#
_cell.length_a   1.000
_cell.length_b   1.000
_cell.length_c   1.000
_cell.angle_alpha   90.00
_cell.angle_beta   90.00
_cell.angle_gamma   90.00
#
_symmetry.space_group_name_H-M   'P 1'
#
loop_
_entity.id
_entity.type
_entity.pdbx_description
1 polymer ?
#
loop_
_entity_poly.entity_id
_entity_poly.type
_entity_poly.pdbx_seq_one_letter_code
_entity_poly.pdbx_strand_id
1 'polypeptide(L)'
;MFIFKICTNQLDVSNYTIRDYFNAFFNNYENGIYYFMFVILGIYLTIPLLSLVTKEENNKILDLTIIMYFIFNSFIPNILKLFKINYNNDFSIQIGPYIIFVLLGYILSTRNISKKKRILIYVGAIVGLLYRYIITFIISKKSGTVYREIWGYNSWHSILLACAVFLIIKNLNFDERLKDNKKLKKFLGIVSSCSFGIYLLHILIIYYEIKIFNINEYCWEWRTIGILTTYLISLGIIFILKKIPIIKRLVP
;
A
#
# COMPACT_ATOMS: atom_id res chain seq x y z
N MET A 1 -2.16 -18.37 -0.75
CA MET A 1 -1.05 -18.40 -1.72
C MET A 1 -0.90 -19.76 -2.36
N PHE A 2 -0.63 -20.84 -1.62
CA PHE A 2 -0.60 -22.21 -2.15
C PHE A 2 -1.89 -22.55 -2.92
N ILE A 3 -3.04 -22.27 -2.32
CA ILE A 3 -4.35 -22.48 -2.96
C ILE A 3 -4.44 -21.81 -4.34
N PHE A 4 -3.92 -20.58 -4.47
CA PHE A 4 -3.91 -19.86 -5.75
C PHE A 4 -3.14 -20.62 -6.83
N LYS A 5 -1.90 -21.03 -6.55
CA LYS A 5 -1.05 -21.73 -7.53
C LYS A 5 -1.53 -23.15 -7.83
N ILE A 6 -2.11 -23.84 -6.85
CA ILE A 6 -2.79 -25.11 -7.05
C ILE A 6 -4.00 -24.91 -7.97
N CYS A 7 -4.86 -23.92 -7.70
CA CYS A 7 -6.04 -23.63 -8.53
C CYS A 7 -5.69 -23.16 -9.96
N THR A 8 -4.49 -22.59 -10.15
CA THR A 8 -4.04 -22.10 -11.47
C THR A 8 -3.13 -23.08 -12.19
N ASN A 9 -2.91 -24.30 -11.66
CA ASN A 9 -1.95 -25.30 -12.18
C ASN A 9 -0.51 -24.75 -12.38
N GLN A 10 -0.14 -23.74 -11.60
CA GLN A 10 1.20 -23.13 -11.65
C GLN A 10 2.20 -23.79 -10.70
N LEU A 11 1.72 -24.65 -9.82
CA LEU A 11 2.54 -25.34 -8.83
C LEU A 11 2.13 -26.80 -8.74
N ASP A 12 3.09 -27.69 -9.01
CA ASP A 12 2.97 -29.09 -8.68
C ASP A 12 3.51 -29.28 -7.27
N VAL A 13 2.62 -29.52 -6.32
CA VAL A 13 2.94 -29.71 -4.90
C VAL A 13 3.21 -31.18 -4.53
N SER A 14 3.14 -32.10 -5.51
CA SER A 14 3.30 -33.54 -5.27
C SER A 14 4.65 -33.90 -4.65
N ASN A 15 5.68 -33.10 -4.89
CA ASN A 15 7.06 -33.32 -4.42
C ASN A 15 7.51 -32.34 -3.32
N TYR A 16 6.59 -31.52 -2.76
CA TYR A 16 6.96 -30.55 -1.73
C TYR A 16 7.24 -31.21 -0.39
N THR A 17 8.41 -30.93 0.15
CA THR A 17 8.77 -31.29 1.53
C THR A 17 8.25 -30.22 2.51
N ILE A 18 8.19 -30.56 3.80
CA ILE A 18 7.86 -29.60 4.88
C ILE A 18 8.78 -28.37 4.82
N ARG A 19 10.05 -28.57 4.52
CA ARG A 19 11.04 -27.50 4.35
C ARG A 19 10.67 -26.56 3.22
N ASP A 20 10.16 -27.06 2.10
CA ASP A 20 9.77 -26.24 0.95
C ASP A 20 8.56 -25.36 1.28
N TYR A 21 7.61 -25.87 2.07
CA TYR A 21 6.50 -25.07 2.58
C TYR A 21 6.97 -23.92 3.48
N PHE A 22 7.88 -24.19 4.42
CA PHE A 22 8.46 -23.16 5.28
C PHE A 22 9.27 -22.14 4.46
N ASN A 23 10.10 -22.58 3.53
CA ASN A 23 10.86 -21.70 2.65
C ASN A 23 9.94 -20.81 1.79
N ALA A 24 8.90 -21.37 1.21
CA ALA A 24 7.93 -20.62 0.43
C ALA A 24 7.19 -19.58 1.29
N PHE A 25 6.86 -19.92 2.53
CA PHE A 25 6.22 -19.00 3.46
C PHE A 25 7.15 -17.84 3.85
N PHE A 26 8.36 -18.14 4.37
CA PHE A 26 9.25 -17.11 4.91
C PHE A 26 9.94 -16.26 3.83
N ASN A 27 10.24 -16.83 2.68
CA ASN A 27 10.90 -16.10 1.59
C ASN A 27 9.93 -15.35 0.67
N ASN A 28 8.62 -15.49 0.89
CA ASN A 28 7.58 -14.91 0.02
C ASN A 28 7.83 -15.21 -1.48
N TYR A 29 8.47 -16.33 -1.76
CA TYR A 29 9.01 -16.70 -3.08
C TYR A 29 7.92 -16.86 -4.12
N GLU A 30 6.72 -17.18 -3.66
CA GLU A 30 5.68 -17.71 -4.51
C GLU A 30 4.81 -16.63 -5.16
N ASN A 31 4.64 -15.48 -4.52
CA ASN A 31 3.82 -14.41 -5.11
C ASN A 31 4.14 -13.06 -4.46
N GLY A 32 4.94 -12.23 -5.16
CA GLY A 32 5.41 -10.94 -4.66
C GLY A 32 4.30 -9.96 -4.24
N ILE A 33 3.03 -10.23 -4.58
CA ILE A 33 1.91 -9.36 -4.25
C ILE A 33 1.49 -9.50 -2.79
N TYR A 34 1.66 -10.69 -2.19
CA TYR A 34 1.34 -10.91 -0.77
C TYR A 34 2.42 -10.44 0.21
N TYR A 35 3.49 -9.79 -0.27
CA TYR A 35 4.53 -9.20 0.58
C TYR A 35 3.95 -8.28 1.66
N PHE A 36 2.83 -7.62 1.36
CA PHE A 36 2.19 -6.68 2.28
C PHE A 36 1.70 -7.32 3.59
N MET A 37 1.38 -8.62 3.59
CA MET A 37 1.04 -9.34 4.82
C MET A 37 2.24 -9.38 5.79
N PHE A 38 3.43 -9.63 5.26
CA PHE A 38 4.66 -9.64 6.07
C PHE A 38 4.99 -8.23 6.57
N VAL A 39 4.76 -7.22 5.73
CA VAL A 39 4.93 -5.82 6.12
C VAL A 39 4.00 -5.46 7.28
N ILE A 40 2.71 -5.79 7.20
CA ILE A 40 1.74 -5.52 8.28
C ILE A 40 2.13 -6.28 9.55
N LEU A 41 2.50 -7.55 9.45
CA LEU A 41 2.94 -8.35 10.60
C LEU A 41 4.17 -7.70 11.27
N GLY A 42 5.17 -7.32 10.47
CA GLY A 42 6.34 -6.61 10.96
C GLY A 42 5.99 -5.29 11.65
N ILE A 43 5.06 -4.51 11.09
CA ILE A 43 4.56 -3.28 11.72
C ILE A 43 3.90 -3.59 13.07
N TYR A 44 3.01 -4.59 13.15
CA TYR A 44 2.38 -4.96 14.42
C TYR A 44 3.39 -5.36 15.49
N LEU A 45 4.44 -6.08 15.13
CA LEU A 45 5.52 -6.41 16.07
C LEU A 45 6.31 -5.18 16.55
N THR A 46 6.34 -4.11 15.77
CA THR A 46 7.05 -2.86 16.14
C THR A 46 6.17 -1.86 16.89
N ILE A 47 4.83 -2.03 16.95
CA ILE A 47 3.92 -1.10 17.65
C ILE A 47 4.34 -0.81 19.10
N PRO A 48 4.73 -1.80 19.94
CA PRO A 48 5.15 -1.52 21.30
C PRO A 48 6.34 -0.54 21.37
N LEU A 49 7.31 -0.69 20.45
CA LEU A 49 8.47 0.22 20.36
C LEU A 49 8.06 1.60 19.86
N LEU A 50 7.20 1.65 18.82
CA LEU A 50 6.70 2.91 18.29
C LEU A 50 5.89 3.70 19.33
N SER A 51 5.14 3.01 20.20
CA SER A 51 4.37 3.64 21.27
C SER A 51 5.24 4.41 22.26
N LEU A 52 6.49 4.02 22.45
CA LEU A 52 7.45 4.75 23.30
C LEU A 52 7.90 6.06 22.63
N VAL A 53 8.13 6.02 21.31
CA VAL A 53 8.58 7.19 20.55
C VAL A 53 7.44 8.21 20.35
N THR A 54 6.19 7.75 20.38
CA THR A 54 5.02 8.62 20.18
C THR A 54 4.49 9.28 21.44
N LYS A 55 5.13 9.10 22.61
CA LYS A 55 4.80 9.83 23.82
C LYS A 55 5.01 11.34 23.63
N GLU A 56 4.19 12.17 24.30
CA GLU A 56 4.24 13.63 24.17
C GLU A 56 5.61 14.22 24.51
N GLU A 57 6.29 13.66 25.49
CA GLU A 57 7.65 14.05 25.89
C GLU A 57 8.69 13.87 24.77
N ASN A 58 8.44 12.93 23.83
CA ASN A 58 9.32 12.57 22.72
C ASN A 58 8.96 13.26 21.40
N ASN A 59 8.04 14.23 21.41
CA ASN A 59 7.56 14.88 20.19
C ASN A 59 8.67 15.46 19.30
N LYS A 60 9.72 16.04 19.88
CA LYS A 60 10.86 16.57 19.12
C LYS A 60 11.67 15.46 18.47
N ILE A 61 11.86 14.33 19.17
CA ILE A 61 12.58 13.16 18.65
C ILE A 61 11.78 12.55 17.49
N LEU A 62 10.47 12.43 17.64
CA LEU A 62 9.58 11.94 16.60
C LEU A 62 9.64 12.80 15.32
N ASP A 63 9.56 14.13 15.47
CA ASP A 63 9.64 15.06 14.35
C ASP A 63 11.00 14.98 13.66
N LEU A 64 12.09 14.93 14.42
CA LEU A 64 13.44 14.77 13.89
C LEU A 64 13.60 13.45 13.14
N THR A 65 13.13 12.35 13.72
CA THR A 65 13.18 11.02 13.09
C THR A 65 12.46 11.01 11.74
N ILE A 66 11.27 11.63 11.66
CA ILE A 66 10.51 11.72 10.40
C ILE A 66 11.25 12.56 9.35
N ILE A 67 11.81 13.71 9.76
CA ILE A 67 12.55 14.59 8.85
C ILE A 67 13.79 13.88 8.33
N MET A 68 14.58 13.27 9.22
CA MET A 68 15.78 12.53 8.85
C MET A 68 15.45 11.35 7.93
N TYR A 69 14.41 10.59 8.26
CA TYR A 69 13.94 9.51 7.39
C TYR A 69 13.54 10.03 6.01
N PHE A 70 12.76 11.11 5.95
CA PHE A 70 12.32 11.70 4.68
C PHE A 70 13.52 12.13 3.83
N ILE A 71 14.53 12.74 4.44
CA ILE A 71 15.73 13.19 3.70
C ILE A 71 16.56 12.00 3.24
N PHE A 72 16.99 11.12 4.16
CA PHE A 72 17.98 10.09 3.89
C PHE A 72 17.41 8.81 3.26
N ASN A 73 16.15 8.46 3.54
CA ASN A 73 15.54 7.24 2.99
C ASN A 73 14.66 7.51 1.75
N SER A 74 14.24 8.77 1.54
CA SER A 74 13.22 9.06 0.53
C SER A 74 13.69 10.08 -0.50
N PHE A 75 14.16 11.25 -0.06
CA PHE A 75 14.49 12.35 -0.97
C PHE A 75 15.83 12.12 -1.67
N ILE A 76 16.92 12.00 -0.90
CA ILE A 76 18.28 11.83 -1.46
C ILE A 76 18.38 10.61 -2.37
N PRO A 77 17.97 9.38 -1.96
CA PRO A 77 18.08 8.21 -2.82
C PRO A 77 17.30 8.36 -4.14
N ASN A 78 16.12 9.01 -4.08
CA ASN A 78 15.30 9.21 -5.27
C ASN A 78 15.92 10.21 -6.26
N ILE A 79 16.55 11.27 -5.76
CA ILE A 79 17.27 12.24 -6.61
C ILE A 79 18.54 11.62 -7.20
N LEU A 80 19.33 10.90 -6.42
CA LEU A 80 20.57 10.27 -6.89
C LEU A 80 20.31 9.25 -8.01
N LYS A 81 19.19 8.55 -7.97
CA LYS A 81 18.77 7.65 -9.07
C LYS A 81 18.64 8.35 -10.42
N LEU A 82 18.24 9.63 -10.47
CA LEU A 82 18.16 10.40 -11.71
C LEU A 82 19.53 10.58 -12.37
N PHE A 83 20.55 10.72 -11.54
CA PHE A 83 21.93 10.87 -11.99
C PHE A 83 22.67 9.53 -12.14
N LYS A 84 21.96 8.39 -11.96
CA LYS A 84 22.52 7.03 -11.95
C LYS A 84 23.64 6.86 -10.92
N ILE A 85 23.57 7.59 -9.82
CA ILE A 85 24.49 7.48 -8.69
C ILE A 85 23.94 6.46 -7.71
N ASN A 86 24.77 5.48 -7.35
CA ASN A 86 24.42 4.49 -6.34
C ASN A 86 24.42 5.14 -4.97
N TYR A 87 23.31 4.98 -4.25
CA TYR A 87 23.18 5.42 -2.87
C TYR A 87 23.59 4.29 -1.93
N ASN A 88 24.50 4.57 -1.00
CA ASN A 88 24.82 3.60 0.04
C ASN A 88 23.69 3.56 1.07
N ASN A 89 22.98 2.43 1.14
CA ASN A 89 21.85 2.24 2.03
C ASN A 89 22.23 2.28 3.53
N ASP A 90 23.51 2.16 3.87
CA ASP A 90 23.98 2.28 5.26
C ASP A 90 23.80 3.71 5.82
N PHE A 91 23.71 4.71 4.94
CA PHE A 91 23.34 6.08 5.32
C PHE A 91 21.85 6.24 5.65
N SER A 92 21.03 5.24 5.36
CA SER A 92 19.60 5.32 5.63
C SER A 92 19.26 4.95 7.07
N ILE A 93 18.16 5.50 7.59
CA ILE A 93 17.65 5.13 8.91
C ILE A 93 17.02 3.73 8.84
N GLN A 94 17.58 2.78 9.59
CA GLN A 94 17.22 1.35 9.55
C GLN A 94 16.02 1.01 10.44
N ILE A 95 14.88 1.71 10.26
CA ILE A 95 13.64 1.43 11.01
C ILE A 95 12.58 0.68 10.21
N GLY A 96 12.93 0.21 9.01
CA GLY A 96 12.02 -0.47 8.10
C GLY A 96 11.24 0.48 7.18
N PRO A 97 10.95 0.00 5.96
CA PRO A 97 10.52 0.87 4.86
C PRO A 97 9.13 1.48 5.01
N TYR A 98 8.24 0.88 5.79
CA TYR A 98 6.84 1.33 5.90
C TYR A 98 6.51 2.00 7.23
N ILE A 99 7.44 2.00 8.20
CA ILE A 99 7.24 2.61 9.52
C ILE A 99 7.00 4.11 9.42
N ILE A 100 7.59 4.78 8.43
CA ILE A 100 7.35 6.21 8.18
C ILE A 100 5.86 6.53 8.00
N PHE A 101 5.10 5.67 7.32
CA PHE A 101 3.66 5.89 7.13
C PHE A 101 2.87 5.74 8.42
N VAL A 102 3.31 4.86 9.32
CA VAL A 102 2.69 4.68 10.65
C VAL A 102 2.93 5.93 11.51
N LEU A 103 4.17 6.40 11.55
CA LEU A 103 4.54 7.62 12.30
C LEU A 103 3.85 8.87 11.75
N LEU A 104 3.82 9.04 10.42
CA LEU A 104 3.09 10.13 9.77
C LEU A 104 1.59 10.03 10.01
N GLY A 105 1.01 8.83 9.89
CA GLY A 105 -0.40 8.59 10.21
C GLY A 105 -0.74 8.99 11.65
N TYR A 106 0.11 8.63 12.61
CA TYR A 106 -0.04 9.05 14.01
C TYR A 106 -0.02 10.59 14.14
N ILE A 107 0.99 11.27 13.61
CA ILE A 107 1.07 12.74 13.68
C ILE A 107 -0.11 13.41 13.00
N LEU A 108 -0.45 12.98 11.80
CA LEU A 108 -1.54 13.58 11.03
C LEU A 108 -2.92 13.32 11.67
N SER A 109 -3.09 12.21 12.40
CA SER A 109 -4.34 11.92 13.11
C SER A 109 -4.48 12.69 14.42
N THR A 110 -3.40 12.77 15.22
CA THR A 110 -3.44 13.30 16.59
C THR A 110 -3.19 14.81 16.67
N ARG A 111 -2.31 15.34 15.81
CA ARG A 111 -1.95 16.76 15.88
C ARG A 111 -2.80 17.63 14.96
N ASN A 112 -3.00 18.90 15.38
CA ASN A 112 -3.59 19.93 14.54
C ASN A 112 -2.54 20.48 13.57
N ILE A 113 -2.69 20.17 12.30
CA ILE A 113 -1.80 20.65 11.25
C ILE A 113 -2.25 22.04 10.78
N SER A 114 -1.39 23.05 10.95
CA SER A 114 -1.72 24.42 10.54
C SER A 114 -2.03 24.53 9.06
N LYS A 115 -2.87 25.50 8.69
CA LYS A 115 -3.27 25.73 7.28
C LYS A 115 -2.06 25.88 6.35
N LYS A 116 -1.02 26.59 6.79
CA LYS A 116 0.23 26.75 6.00
C LYS A 116 0.91 25.41 5.72
N LYS A 117 1.08 24.55 6.76
CA LYS A 117 1.68 23.22 6.60
C LYS A 117 0.85 22.32 5.68
N ARG A 118 -0.49 22.37 5.79
CA ARG A 118 -1.39 21.59 4.90
C ARG A 118 -1.22 22.02 3.43
N ILE A 119 -1.20 23.32 3.16
CA ILE A 119 -1.00 23.84 1.80
C ILE A 119 0.36 23.39 1.27
N LEU A 120 1.42 23.46 2.08
CA LEU A 120 2.75 22.99 1.68
C LEU A 120 2.76 21.51 1.31
N ILE A 121 2.08 20.66 2.08
CA ILE A 121 1.96 19.23 1.78
C ILE A 121 1.19 19.02 0.47
N TYR A 122 0.09 19.74 0.24
CA TYR A 122 -0.69 19.62 -0.99
C TYR A 122 0.11 20.07 -2.23
N VAL A 123 0.79 21.20 -2.14
CA VAL A 123 1.67 21.68 -3.22
C VAL A 123 2.79 20.69 -3.48
N GLY A 124 3.44 20.20 -2.42
CA GLY A 124 4.49 19.19 -2.52
C GLY A 124 3.99 17.88 -3.16
N ALA A 125 2.77 17.44 -2.85
CA ALA A 125 2.15 16.27 -3.47
C ALA A 125 1.90 16.48 -4.97
N ILE A 126 1.38 17.64 -5.37
CA ILE A 126 1.15 18.00 -6.79
C ILE A 126 2.48 18.05 -7.54
N VAL A 127 3.48 18.74 -6.98
CA VAL A 127 4.84 18.81 -7.56
C VAL A 127 5.42 17.41 -7.69
N GLY A 128 5.24 16.56 -6.68
CA GLY A 128 5.70 15.17 -6.70
C GLY A 128 5.02 14.31 -7.77
N LEU A 129 3.72 14.50 -8.01
CA LEU A 129 3.01 13.82 -9.10
C LEU A 129 3.54 14.27 -10.47
N LEU A 130 3.70 15.58 -10.67
CA LEU A 130 4.25 16.14 -11.91
C LEU A 130 5.69 15.65 -12.14
N TYR A 131 6.54 15.69 -11.11
CA TYR A 131 7.88 15.14 -11.15
C TYR A 131 7.90 13.68 -11.60
N ARG A 132 7.12 12.83 -10.94
CA ARG A 132 7.03 11.41 -11.27
C ARG A 132 6.59 11.21 -12.73
N TYR A 133 5.55 11.92 -13.17
CA TYR A 133 5.02 11.81 -14.53
C TYR A 133 6.04 12.27 -15.57
N ILE A 134 6.58 13.48 -15.42
CA ILE A 134 7.50 14.10 -16.39
C ILE A 134 8.80 13.28 -16.52
N ILE A 135 9.41 12.91 -15.41
CA ILE A 135 10.66 12.14 -15.42
C ILE A 135 10.44 10.75 -16.03
N THR A 136 9.37 10.06 -15.63
CA THR A 136 9.03 8.78 -16.24
C THR A 136 8.82 8.90 -17.74
N PHE A 137 8.08 9.91 -18.21
CA PHE A 137 7.80 10.12 -19.62
C PHE A 137 9.08 10.41 -20.42
N ILE A 138 9.91 11.36 -19.96
CA ILE A 138 11.13 11.77 -20.66
C ILE A 138 12.10 10.59 -20.77
N ILE A 139 12.38 9.88 -19.66
CA ILE A 139 13.34 8.79 -19.66
C ILE A 139 12.79 7.59 -20.45
N SER A 140 11.53 7.24 -20.30
CA SER A 140 10.92 6.15 -21.05
C SER A 140 10.92 6.40 -22.55
N LYS A 141 10.68 7.64 -22.99
CA LYS A 141 10.75 8.02 -24.41
C LYS A 141 12.17 7.85 -24.98
N LYS A 142 13.21 8.13 -24.18
CA LYS A 142 14.61 7.96 -24.60
C LYS A 142 15.06 6.51 -24.61
N SER A 143 14.62 5.71 -23.66
CA SER A 143 15.08 4.31 -23.47
C SER A 143 14.25 3.28 -24.25
N GLY A 144 13.08 3.67 -24.77
CA GLY A 144 12.12 2.73 -25.37
C GLY A 144 11.44 1.77 -24.38
N THR A 145 11.75 1.87 -23.08
CA THR A 145 11.21 1.03 -22.01
C THR A 145 10.67 1.88 -20.88
N VAL A 146 9.68 1.39 -20.13
CA VAL A 146 9.08 2.15 -19.03
C VAL A 146 10.06 2.28 -17.86
N TYR A 147 10.49 3.51 -17.59
CA TYR A 147 11.36 3.83 -16.46
C TYR A 147 10.59 3.80 -15.14
N ARG A 148 10.89 2.83 -14.28
CA ARG A 148 10.19 2.58 -13.02
C ARG A 148 11.03 2.80 -11.76
N GLU A 149 12.30 3.14 -11.88
CA GLU A 149 13.24 3.20 -10.75
C GLU A 149 12.84 4.22 -9.67
N ILE A 150 12.13 5.29 -10.06
CA ILE A 150 11.64 6.31 -9.12
C ILE A 150 10.28 5.98 -8.49
N TRP A 151 9.64 4.87 -8.84
CA TRP A 151 8.27 4.55 -8.42
C TRP A 151 8.17 3.91 -7.02
N GLY A 152 9.23 3.92 -6.25
CA GLY A 152 9.23 3.33 -4.91
C GLY A 152 8.15 3.91 -3.99
N TYR A 153 7.57 3.06 -3.15
CA TYR A 153 6.60 3.49 -2.14
C TYR A 153 7.20 4.52 -1.18
N ASN A 154 8.49 4.36 -0.81
CA ASN A 154 9.22 5.28 0.06
C ASN A 154 9.80 6.51 -0.66
N SER A 155 9.50 6.71 -1.93
CA SER A 155 9.92 7.93 -2.63
C SER A 155 9.23 9.14 -2.01
N TRP A 156 9.93 10.27 -1.94
CA TRP A 156 9.44 11.50 -1.32
C TRP A 156 8.07 11.96 -1.84
N HIS A 157 7.84 11.84 -3.15
CA HIS A 157 6.56 12.18 -3.77
C HIS A 157 5.43 11.22 -3.34
N SER A 158 5.71 9.93 -3.13
CA SER A 158 4.71 8.95 -2.67
C SER A 158 4.30 9.23 -1.22
N ILE A 159 5.27 9.60 -0.38
CA ILE A 159 5.02 9.98 1.02
C ILE A 159 4.17 11.25 1.09
N LEU A 160 4.53 12.31 0.33
CA LEU A 160 3.76 13.56 0.33
C LEU A 160 2.34 13.34 -0.21
N LEU A 161 2.18 12.51 -1.25
CA LEU A 161 0.87 12.16 -1.79
C LEU A 161 0.00 11.44 -0.75
N ALA A 162 0.57 10.46 -0.03
CA ALA A 162 -0.13 9.75 1.03
C ALA A 162 -0.57 10.70 2.15
N CYS A 163 0.31 11.62 2.59
CA CYS A 163 -0.03 12.65 3.57
C CYS A 163 -1.14 13.59 3.07
N ALA A 164 -1.09 14.00 1.80
CA ALA A 164 -2.09 14.87 1.21
C ALA A 164 -3.47 14.20 1.17
N VAL A 165 -3.55 12.96 0.69
CA VAL A 165 -4.80 12.17 0.65
C VAL A 165 -5.35 11.99 2.06
N PHE A 166 -4.51 11.62 3.02
CA PHE A 166 -4.93 11.47 4.42
C PHE A 166 -5.54 12.77 4.97
N LEU A 167 -4.86 13.91 4.76
CA LEU A 167 -5.34 15.21 5.23
C LEU A 167 -6.63 15.66 4.52
N ILE A 168 -6.79 15.37 3.23
CA ILE A 168 -8.04 15.65 2.51
C ILE A 168 -9.18 14.87 3.18
N ILE A 169 -9.00 13.55 3.36
CA ILE A 169 -10.02 12.68 3.97
C ILE A 169 -10.34 13.12 5.40
N LYS A 170 -9.31 13.40 6.22
CA LYS A 170 -9.50 13.90 7.60
C LYS A 170 -10.32 15.20 7.64
N ASN A 171 -10.03 16.14 6.73
CA ASN A 171 -10.73 17.44 6.70
C ASN A 171 -12.15 17.37 6.09
N LEU A 172 -12.53 16.27 5.45
CA LEU A 172 -13.89 16.08 4.95
C LEU A 172 -14.91 15.81 6.06
N ASN A 173 -14.47 15.61 7.32
CA ASN A 173 -15.33 15.36 8.49
C ASN A 173 -16.44 14.35 8.19
N PHE A 174 -16.07 13.19 7.63
CA PHE A 174 -17.04 12.17 7.22
C PHE A 174 -17.98 11.76 8.35
N ASP A 175 -17.53 11.74 9.60
CA ASP A 175 -18.38 11.40 10.75
C ASP A 175 -19.55 12.37 10.92
N GLU A 176 -19.36 13.67 10.70
CA GLU A 176 -20.43 14.66 10.73
C GLU A 176 -21.36 14.55 9.53
N ARG A 177 -20.78 14.37 8.32
CA ARG A 177 -21.56 14.23 7.08
C ARG A 177 -22.37 12.93 7.02
N LEU A 178 -21.91 11.89 7.70
CA LEU A 178 -22.57 10.59 7.74
C LEU A 178 -23.52 10.42 8.93
N LYS A 179 -23.61 11.41 9.85
CA LYS A 179 -24.52 11.33 11.01
C LYS A 179 -25.93 11.00 10.60
N ASP A 180 -26.42 11.64 9.55
CA ASP A 180 -27.80 11.52 9.10
C ASP A 180 -28.02 10.40 8.08
N ASN A 181 -26.95 9.84 7.51
CA ASN A 181 -27.03 8.77 6.51
C ASN A 181 -26.59 7.41 7.07
N LYS A 182 -27.45 6.82 7.92
CA LYS A 182 -27.21 5.50 8.52
C LYS A 182 -26.97 4.40 7.49
N LYS A 183 -27.60 4.47 6.29
CA LYS A 183 -27.43 3.47 5.23
C LYS A 183 -26.01 3.52 4.65
N LEU A 184 -25.51 4.73 4.36
CA LEU A 184 -24.15 4.92 3.81
C LEU A 184 -23.09 4.52 4.85
N LYS A 185 -23.27 4.89 6.12
CA LYS A 185 -22.39 4.47 7.22
C LYS A 185 -22.30 2.95 7.34
N LYS A 186 -23.45 2.27 7.27
CA LYS A 186 -23.53 0.79 7.30
C LYS A 186 -22.82 0.19 6.08
N PHE A 187 -23.06 0.73 4.88
CA PHE A 187 -22.40 0.28 3.66
C PHE A 187 -20.88 0.41 3.73
N LEU A 188 -20.36 1.58 4.13
CA LEU A 188 -18.92 1.80 4.32
C LEU A 188 -18.33 0.86 5.38
N GLY A 189 -19.04 0.58 6.45
CA GLY A 189 -18.63 -0.40 7.47
C GLY A 189 -18.51 -1.82 6.90
N ILE A 190 -19.45 -2.24 6.04
CA ILE A 190 -19.39 -3.54 5.35
C ILE A 190 -18.19 -3.59 4.43
N VAL A 191 -18.01 -2.58 3.56
CA VAL A 191 -16.90 -2.50 2.62
C VAL A 191 -15.55 -2.52 3.36
N SER A 192 -15.42 -1.72 4.41
CA SER A 192 -14.22 -1.68 5.25
C SER A 192 -13.92 -3.05 5.87
N SER A 193 -14.93 -3.72 6.42
CA SER A 193 -14.74 -5.04 7.02
C SER A 193 -14.35 -6.13 6.03
N CYS A 194 -14.63 -5.96 4.73
CA CYS A 194 -14.29 -6.90 3.68
C CYS A 194 -12.91 -6.62 3.04
N SER A 195 -12.29 -5.46 3.32
CA SER A 195 -11.09 -4.99 2.60
C SER A 195 -9.92 -5.97 2.62
N PHE A 196 -9.67 -6.61 3.77
CA PHE A 196 -8.57 -7.58 3.86
C PHE A 196 -8.88 -8.87 3.08
N GLY A 197 -10.11 -9.33 3.12
CA GLY A 197 -10.54 -10.47 2.31
C GLY A 197 -10.46 -10.18 0.80
N ILE A 198 -10.85 -8.97 0.38
CA ILE A 198 -10.69 -8.50 -1.00
C ILE A 198 -9.21 -8.52 -1.41
N TYR A 199 -8.32 -8.01 -0.54
CA TYR A 199 -6.88 -8.05 -0.78
C TYR A 199 -6.36 -9.48 -1.00
N LEU A 200 -6.85 -10.46 -0.26
CA LEU A 200 -6.43 -11.85 -0.43
C LEU A 200 -6.97 -12.50 -1.71
N LEU A 201 -8.16 -12.09 -2.14
CA LEU A 201 -8.89 -12.75 -3.23
C LEU A 201 -8.67 -12.12 -4.61
N HIS A 202 -8.39 -10.80 -4.68
CA HIS A 202 -8.41 -10.04 -5.94
C HIS A 202 -7.50 -10.62 -7.03
N ILE A 203 -6.33 -11.17 -6.67
CA ILE A 203 -5.41 -11.78 -7.64
C ILE A 203 -6.02 -12.99 -8.33
N LEU A 204 -6.71 -13.83 -7.54
CA LEU A 204 -7.41 -14.99 -8.07
C LEU A 204 -8.51 -14.56 -9.03
N ILE A 205 -9.25 -13.50 -8.67
CA ILE A 205 -10.32 -12.98 -9.52
C ILE A 205 -9.74 -12.40 -10.82
N ILE A 206 -8.68 -11.57 -10.75
CA ILE A 206 -7.99 -11.05 -11.95
C ILE A 206 -7.60 -12.19 -12.89
N TYR A 207 -6.98 -13.25 -12.36
CA TYR A 207 -6.56 -14.40 -13.16
C TYR A 207 -7.75 -15.06 -13.89
N TYR A 208 -8.85 -15.31 -13.17
CA TYR A 208 -10.02 -15.94 -13.78
C TYR A 208 -10.77 -15.01 -14.73
N GLU A 209 -10.88 -13.72 -14.44
CA GLU A 209 -11.49 -12.75 -15.36
C GLU A 209 -10.73 -12.72 -16.69
N ILE A 210 -9.39 -12.60 -16.65
CA ILE A 210 -8.56 -12.61 -17.86
C ILE A 210 -8.72 -13.92 -18.63
N LYS A 211 -8.68 -15.05 -17.92
CA LYS A 211 -8.77 -16.38 -18.55
C LYS A 211 -10.15 -16.67 -19.15
N ILE A 212 -11.24 -16.36 -18.43
CA ILE A 212 -12.61 -16.65 -18.87
C ILE A 212 -13.03 -15.76 -20.04
N PHE A 213 -12.69 -14.47 -19.95
CA PHE A 213 -13.09 -13.50 -20.96
C PHE A 213 -12.03 -13.29 -22.06
N ASN A 214 -10.92 -14.04 -22.01
CA ASN A 214 -9.80 -13.93 -22.95
C ASN A 214 -9.33 -12.47 -23.16
N ILE A 215 -9.16 -11.74 -22.05
CA ILE A 215 -8.89 -10.30 -22.04
C ILE A 215 -7.41 -10.05 -22.32
N ASN A 216 -7.11 -9.04 -23.14
CA ASN A 216 -5.75 -8.52 -23.25
C ASN A 216 -5.44 -7.65 -22.03
N GLU A 217 -4.50 -8.09 -21.17
CA GLU A 217 -4.08 -7.36 -19.96
C GLU A 217 -3.56 -5.95 -20.23
N TYR A 218 -3.17 -5.66 -21.46
CA TYR A 218 -2.59 -4.37 -21.86
C TYR A 218 -3.64 -3.39 -22.41
N CYS A 219 -4.88 -3.81 -22.66
CA CYS A 219 -5.91 -2.91 -23.14
C CYS A 219 -6.33 -1.91 -22.05
N TRP A 220 -6.65 -0.70 -22.47
CA TRP A 220 -6.97 0.38 -21.52
C TRP A 220 -8.33 0.15 -20.84
N GLU A 221 -9.26 -0.48 -21.52
CA GLU A 221 -10.57 -0.86 -20.99
C GLU A 221 -10.44 -1.76 -19.78
N TRP A 222 -9.58 -2.78 -19.86
CA TRP A 222 -9.31 -3.67 -18.75
C TRP A 222 -8.63 -2.93 -17.59
N ARG A 223 -7.69 -2.05 -17.89
CA ARG A 223 -6.97 -1.27 -16.87
C ARG A 223 -7.84 -0.26 -16.14
N THR A 224 -9.02 0.06 -16.66
CA THR A 224 -9.99 0.97 -16.03
C THR A 224 -11.18 0.22 -15.45
N ILE A 225 -11.95 -0.47 -16.30
CA ILE A 225 -13.16 -1.20 -15.90
C ILE A 225 -12.80 -2.46 -15.09
N GLY A 226 -11.74 -3.18 -15.47
CA GLY A 226 -11.28 -4.38 -14.79
C GLY A 226 -10.97 -4.16 -13.29
N ILE A 227 -10.46 -2.99 -12.90
CA ILE A 227 -10.25 -2.65 -11.50
C ILE A 227 -11.58 -2.66 -10.73
N LEU A 228 -12.64 -2.10 -11.32
CA LEU A 228 -13.96 -2.04 -10.69
C LEU A 228 -14.62 -3.41 -10.64
N THR A 229 -14.57 -4.19 -11.73
CA THR A 229 -15.17 -5.54 -11.78
C THR A 229 -14.48 -6.47 -10.78
N THR A 230 -13.16 -6.53 -10.78
CA THR A 230 -12.38 -7.33 -9.81
C THR A 230 -12.74 -6.95 -8.37
N TYR A 231 -12.82 -5.65 -8.08
CA TYR A 231 -13.17 -5.18 -6.74
C TYR A 231 -14.59 -5.59 -6.34
N LEU A 232 -15.58 -5.39 -7.21
CA LEU A 232 -16.99 -5.72 -6.93
C LEU A 232 -17.21 -7.22 -6.80
N ILE A 233 -16.61 -8.04 -7.67
CA ILE A 233 -16.69 -9.50 -7.59
C ILE A 233 -16.05 -9.99 -6.29
N SER A 234 -14.84 -9.51 -5.97
CA SER A 234 -14.16 -9.86 -4.72
C SER A 234 -14.97 -9.45 -3.49
N LEU A 235 -15.54 -8.25 -3.49
CA LEU A 235 -16.42 -7.76 -2.41
C LEU A 235 -17.66 -8.66 -2.25
N GLY A 236 -18.31 -9.01 -3.36
CA GLY A 236 -19.50 -9.88 -3.34
C GLY A 236 -19.19 -11.26 -2.76
N ILE A 237 -18.09 -11.89 -3.20
CA ILE A 237 -17.65 -13.19 -2.70
C ILE A 237 -17.35 -13.13 -1.21
N ILE A 238 -16.53 -12.15 -0.76
CA ILE A 238 -16.17 -12.01 0.66
C ILE A 238 -17.41 -11.71 1.51
N PHE A 239 -18.33 -10.88 1.03
CA PHE A 239 -19.57 -10.57 1.73
C PHE A 239 -20.45 -11.83 1.93
N ILE A 240 -20.52 -12.71 0.92
CA ILE A 240 -21.24 -13.99 1.00
C ILE A 240 -20.52 -14.94 1.99
N LEU A 241 -19.20 -15.09 1.87
CA LEU A 241 -18.40 -15.94 2.74
C LEU A 241 -18.53 -15.54 4.22
N LYS A 242 -18.59 -14.24 4.53
CA LYS A 242 -18.80 -13.74 5.88
C LYS A 242 -20.17 -14.07 6.48
N LYS A 243 -21.16 -14.46 5.68
CA LYS A 243 -22.47 -14.93 6.18
C LYS A 243 -22.46 -16.40 6.63
N ILE A 244 -21.45 -17.18 6.19
CA ILE A 244 -21.34 -18.60 6.55
C ILE A 244 -20.66 -18.72 7.94
N PRO A 245 -21.32 -19.28 8.97
CA PRO A 245 -20.83 -19.23 10.36
C PRO A 245 -19.45 -19.83 10.57
N ILE A 246 -19.11 -20.91 9.86
CA ILE A 246 -17.81 -21.57 9.94
C ILE A 246 -16.73 -20.72 9.27
N ILE A 247 -17.02 -20.19 8.08
CA ILE A 247 -16.08 -19.43 7.26
C ILE A 247 -15.86 -18.02 7.83
N LYS A 248 -16.89 -17.43 8.46
CA LYS A 248 -16.80 -16.12 9.12
C LYS A 248 -15.62 -16.00 10.11
N ARG A 249 -15.21 -17.13 10.73
CA ARG A 249 -14.06 -17.15 11.66
C ARG A 249 -12.72 -17.16 10.95
N LEU A 250 -12.68 -17.56 9.68
CA LEU A 250 -11.46 -17.67 8.85
C LEU A 250 -11.29 -16.49 7.91
N VAL A 251 -12.38 -15.81 7.56
CA VAL A 251 -12.35 -14.61 6.68
C VAL A 251 -12.24 -13.38 7.56
N PRO A 252 -11.13 -12.67 7.51
CA PRO A 252 -10.87 -11.47 8.31
C PRO A 252 -11.76 -10.28 7.93
#